data_68f9fb0f378fb133ab41e0e23884c202
#
_entry.id   68f9fb0f378fb133ab41e0e23884c202
#
_cell.length_a   1.000
_cell.length_b   1.000
_cell.length_c   1.000
_cell.angle_alpha   90.00
_cell.angle_beta   90.00
_cell.angle_gamma   90.00
#
_symmetry.space_group_name_H-M   'P 1'
#
loop_
_entity.id
_entity.type
_entity.pdbx_description
1 polymer ?
#
loop_
_entity_poly.entity_id
_entity_poly.type
_entity_poly.pdbx_seq_one_letter_code
_entity_poly.pdbx_strand_id
1 'polypeptide(L)'
;MDKYQDRYLAHQKRKAELLKSSYGTPDFQTYSKEEQDTFFTVVKNRCSQRSFVSEEIDISNILYAIDRSPNSCDRKGVYPVVVSERKDKEILSGLLVGGVGWMHRADKIILLIADMDCYKNPAEKGFMPYLDAGALLTSAYLAAEVSNYGCCFVNPNIRDENKEFFMSRFGLKDNEILCGALAIGKYELKHTR
;
A
#
# COMPACT_ATOMS: atom_id res chain seq x y z
N MET A 1 -24.92 -35.63 1.34
CA MET A 1 -24.14 -34.44 1.74
C MET A 1 -23.58 -33.75 0.49
N ASP A 2 -23.58 -32.44 0.47
CA ASP A 2 -23.09 -31.70 -0.67
C ASP A 2 -21.55 -31.81 -0.74
N LYS A 3 -21.00 -32.08 -1.91
CA LYS A 3 -19.57 -32.15 -2.23
C LYS A 3 -18.75 -30.98 -1.62
N TYR A 4 -19.34 -29.79 -1.56
CA TYR A 4 -18.70 -28.60 -0.99
C TYR A 4 -18.65 -28.62 0.55
N GLN A 5 -19.67 -29.20 1.19
CA GLN A 5 -19.75 -29.38 2.63
C GLN A 5 -18.69 -30.37 3.13
N ASP A 6 -18.55 -31.52 2.40
CA ASP A 6 -17.49 -32.49 2.72
C ASP A 6 -16.10 -31.92 2.58
N ARG A 7 -15.87 -31.14 1.52
CA ARG A 7 -14.59 -30.43 1.31
C ARG A 7 -14.31 -29.40 2.40
N TYR A 8 -15.32 -28.67 2.83
CA TYR A 8 -15.20 -27.71 3.93
C TYR A 8 -14.83 -28.39 5.24
N LEU A 9 -15.53 -29.47 5.61
CA LEU A 9 -15.26 -30.22 6.83
C LEU A 9 -13.87 -30.85 6.84
N ALA A 10 -13.42 -31.42 5.72
CA ALA A 10 -12.09 -31.95 5.55
C ALA A 10 -11.01 -30.85 5.74
N HIS A 11 -11.26 -29.67 5.18
CA HIS A 11 -10.36 -28.52 5.36
C HIS A 11 -10.31 -28.05 6.81
N GLN A 12 -11.45 -27.96 7.49
CA GLN A 12 -11.51 -27.57 8.92
C GLN A 12 -10.77 -28.56 9.81
N LYS A 13 -10.92 -29.85 9.57
CA LYS A 13 -10.20 -30.89 10.32
C LYS A 13 -8.67 -30.74 10.14
N ARG A 14 -8.22 -30.61 8.90
CA ARG A 14 -6.79 -30.42 8.59
C ARG A 14 -6.22 -29.15 9.23
N LYS A 15 -6.98 -28.04 9.20
CA LYS A 15 -6.58 -26.79 9.82
C LYS A 15 -6.48 -26.91 11.34
N ALA A 16 -7.43 -27.60 11.99
CA ALA A 16 -7.39 -27.84 13.42
C ALA A 16 -6.18 -28.71 13.84
N GLU A 17 -5.81 -29.71 13.03
CA GLU A 17 -4.61 -30.52 13.25
C GLU A 17 -3.32 -29.71 13.11
N LEU A 18 -3.21 -28.87 12.08
CA LEU A 18 -2.07 -27.97 11.88
C LEU A 18 -1.94 -26.95 13.01
N LEU A 19 -3.02 -26.37 13.50
CA LEU A 19 -3.01 -25.43 14.61
C LEU A 19 -2.53 -26.09 15.91
N LYS A 20 -2.90 -27.36 16.15
CA LYS A 20 -2.43 -28.11 17.32
C LYS A 20 -0.92 -28.41 17.30
N SER A 21 -0.37 -28.56 16.10
CA SER A 21 1.03 -28.97 15.92
C SER A 21 2.02 -27.80 15.78
N SER A 22 1.54 -26.63 15.33
CA SER A 22 2.42 -25.54 14.87
C SER A 22 2.45 -24.32 15.78
N TYR A 23 1.50 -24.19 16.70
CA TYR A 23 1.41 -23.02 17.58
C TYR A 23 1.35 -23.48 19.03
N GLY A 24 2.34 -23.07 19.81
CA GLY A 24 2.20 -23.02 21.26
C GLY A 24 0.98 -22.14 21.62
N THR A 25 0.62 -22.05 22.89
CA THR A 25 -0.44 -21.14 23.34
C THR A 25 -0.11 -19.73 22.82
N PRO A 26 -0.92 -19.16 21.93
CA PRO A 26 -0.60 -17.82 21.45
C PRO A 26 -0.66 -16.86 22.63
N ASP A 27 0.43 -16.16 22.85
CA ASP A 27 0.44 -15.00 23.75
C ASP A 27 -0.30 -13.87 23.02
N PHE A 28 -1.60 -13.77 23.28
CA PHE A 28 -2.44 -12.71 22.72
C PHE A 28 -2.16 -11.42 23.49
N GLN A 29 -1.37 -10.56 22.89
CA GLN A 29 -1.25 -9.20 23.40
C GLN A 29 -2.62 -8.53 23.29
N THR A 30 -3.16 -8.10 24.42
CA THR A 30 -4.39 -7.30 24.46
C THR A 30 -4.00 -5.82 24.48
N TYR A 31 -4.72 -5.03 23.69
CA TYR A 31 -4.53 -3.59 23.67
C TYR A 31 -5.32 -2.91 24.78
N SER A 32 -4.69 -1.97 25.48
CA SER A 32 -5.35 -1.11 26.44
C SER A 32 -6.43 -0.25 25.79
N LYS A 33 -7.33 0.31 26.60
CA LYS A 33 -8.36 1.22 26.09
C LYS A 33 -7.75 2.47 25.43
N GLU A 34 -6.66 2.99 25.96
CA GLU A 34 -5.93 4.13 25.42
C GLU A 34 -5.34 3.85 24.05
N GLU A 35 -4.70 2.67 23.85
CA GLU A 35 -4.18 2.25 22.55
C GLU A 35 -5.28 2.09 21.51
N GLN A 36 -6.43 1.51 21.90
CA GLN A 36 -7.60 1.40 21.03
C GLN A 36 -8.14 2.77 20.62
N ASP A 37 -8.31 3.69 21.58
CA ASP A 37 -8.81 5.05 21.34
C ASP A 37 -7.84 5.85 20.46
N THR A 38 -6.54 5.68 20.65
CA THR A 38 -5.51 6.26 19.78
C THR A 38 -5.65 5.77 18.34
N PHE A 39 -5.79 4.46 18.12
CA PHE A 39 -6.00 3.90 16.79
C PHE A 39 -7.24 4.48 16.11
N PHE A 40 -8.37 4.53 16.80
CA PHE A 40 -9.60 5.08 16.23
C PHE A 40 -9.51 6.60 15.97
N THR A 41 -8.74 7.32 16.78
CA THR A 41 -8.45 8.74 16.55
C THR A 41 -7.66 8.94 15.26
N VAL A 42 -6.64 8.10 15.01
CA VAL A 42 -5.87 8.08 13.76
C VAL A 42 -6.78 7.81 12.56
N VAL A 43 -7.61 6.77 12.64
CA VAL A 43 -8.56 6.43 11.56
C VAL A 43 -9.54 7.58 11.27
N LYS A 44 -10.05 8.23 12.33
CA LYS A 44 -10.96 9.36 12.22
C LYS A 44 -10.32 10.60 11.59
N ASN A 45 -9.08 10.91 11.97
CA ASN A 45 -8.41 12.15 11.58
C ASN A 45 -7.70 12.06 10.23
N ARG A 46 -7.43 10.83 9.77
CA ARG A 46 -6.77 10.62 8.50
C ARG A 46 -7.59 11.23 7.34
N CYS A 47 -6.97 12.09 6.57
CA CYS A 47 -7.53 12.57 5.30
C CYS A 47 -6.45 12.72 4.23
N SER A 48 -6.86 12.88 2.96
CA SER A 48 -5.94 13.08 1.85
C SER A 48 -5.40 14.51 1.85
N GLN A 49 -4.09 14.65 2.00
CA GLN A 49 -3.39 15.93 2.01
C GLN A 49 -2.65 16.14 0.68
N ARG A 50 -2.79 17.31 0.07
CA ARG A 50 -2.17 17.66 -1.21
C ARG A 50 -1.33 18.95 -1.13
N SER A 51 -1.32 19.61 0.03
CA SER A 51 -0.51 20.79 0.28
C SER A 51 0.69 20.37 1.13
N PHE A 52 1.88 20.41 0.54
CA PHE A 52 3.12 20.00 1.19
C PHE A 52 4.08 21.17 1.30
N VAL A 53 4.81 21.22 2.41
CA VAL A 53 5.99 22.10 2.59
C VAL A 53 7.25 21.37 2.19
N SER A 54 8.25 22.13 1.74
CA SER A 54 9.56 21.56 1.35
C SER A 54 10.38 21.26 2.60
N GLU A 55 10.13 20.10 3.19
CA GLU A 55 10.84 19.60 4.37
C GLU A 55 11.07 18.10 4.20
N GLU A 56 12.28 17.64 4.50
CA GLU A 56 12.63 16.23 4.44
C GLU A 56 11.98 15.47 5.59
N ILE A 57 11.47 14.27 5.29
CA ILE A 57 10.80 13.39 6.24
C ILE A 57 11.43 12.00 6.28
N ASP A 58 11.37 11.36 7.44
CA ASP A 58 11.69 9.94 7.59
C ASP A 58 10.42 9.10 7.36
N ILE A 59 10.48 8.23 6.35
CA ILE A 59 9.37 7.33 5.99
C ILE A 59 9.56 5.89 6.48
N SER A 60 10.53 5.64 7.36
CA SER A 60 10.86 4.28 7.84
C SER A 60 9.64 3.56 8.44
N ASN A 61 8.84 4.25 9.26
CA ASN A 61 7.62 3.70 9.84
C ASN A 61 6.55 3.39 8.78
N ILE A 62 6.51 4.17 7.70
CA ILE A 62 5.55 3.96 6.59
C ILE A 62 5.97 2.73 5.79
N LEU A 63 7.25 2.59 5.47
CA LEU A 63 7.78 1.40 4.78
C LEU A 63 7.62 0.15 5.65
N TYR A 64 7.83 0.24 6.96
CA TYR A 64 7.55 -0.85 7.89
C TYR A 64 6.08 -1.26 7.87
N ALA A 65 5.15 -0.31 7.90
CA ALA A 65 3.72 -0.59 7.83
C ALA A 65 3.31 -1.24 6.50
N ILE A 66 3.92 -0.82 5.39
CA ILE A 66 3.76 -1.45 4.07
C ILE A 66 4.23 -2.91 4.10
N ASP A 67 5.44 -3.19 4.63
CA ASP A 67 5.98 -4.55 4.72
C ASP A 67 5.12 -5.48 5.59
N ARG A 68 4.48 -4.95 6.62
CA ARG A 68 3.60 -5.70 7.53
C ARG A 68 2.14 -5.78 7.09
N SER A 69 1.80 -5.19 5.96
CA SER A 69 0.44 -5.23 5.44
C SER A 69 0.02 -6.62 5.01
N PRO A 70 -1.25 -6.99 5.22
CA PRO A 70 -1.76 -8.25 4.67
C PRO A 70 -1.69 -8.24 3.15
N ASN A 71 -1.39 -9.41 2.59
CA ASN A 71 -1.34 -9.61 1.14
C ASN A 71 -1.74 -11.06 0.78
N SER A 72 -2.00 -11.31 -0.48
CA SER A 72 -2.46 -12.60 -0.99
C SER A 72 -1.46 -13.71 -0.73
N CYS A 73 -1.83 -14.66 0.17
CA CYS A 73 -1.02 -15.85 0.49
C CYS A 73 0.41 -15.53 0.94
N ASP A 74 0.63 -14.37 1.50
CA ASP A 74 1.97 -13.87 1.93
C ASP A 74 3.02 -13.88 0.80
N ARG A 75 2.58 -13.61 -0.45
CA ARG A 75 3.45 -13.64 -1.63
C ARG A 75 4.30 -12.39 -1.80
N LYS A 76 3.89 -11.28 -1.13
CA LYS A 76 4.52 -9.96 -1.27
C LYS A 76 4.67 -9.52 -2.73
N GLY A 77 3.64 -9.81 -3.53
CA GLY A 77 3.62 -9.53 -4.97
C GLY A 77 3.57 -8.03 -5.30
N VAL A 78 3.15 -7.18 -4.35
CA VAL A 78 3.22 -5.73 -4.48
C VAL A 78 4.32 -5.21 -3.57
N TYR A 79 5.16 -4.32 -4.08
CA TYR A 79 6.28 -3.74 -3.35
C TYR A 79 6.41 -2.22 -3.60
N PRO A 80 6.99 -1.46 -2.64
CA PRO A 80 7.18 -0.04 -2.77
C PRO A 80 8.47 0.32 -3.52
N VAL A 81 8.41 1.31 -4.40
CA VAL A 81 9.58 2.00 -4.98
C VAL A 81 9.52 3.45 -4.56
N VAL A 82 10.54 3.92 -3.84
CA VAL A 82 10.60 5.29 -3.31
C VAL A 82 11.27 6.22 -4.32
N VAL A 83 10.58 7.29 -4.67
CA VAL A 83 11.07 8.35 -5.54
C VAL A 83 11.27 9.62 -4.73
N SER A 84 12.52 10.07 -4.60
CA SER A 84 12.93 11.26 -3.82
C SER A 84 13.44 12.38 -4.72
N GLU A 85 14.02 12.04 -5.86
CA GLU A 85 14.64 13.02 -6.76
C GLU A 85 13.59 13.99 -7.33
N ARG A 86 13.86 15.29 -7.22
CA ARG A 86 12.95 16.34 -7.65
C ARG A 86 12.50 16.16 -9.11
N LYS A 87 13.46 15.91 -10.01
CA LYS A 87 13.18 15.73 -11.44
C LYS A 87 12.21 14.56 -11.69
N ASP A 88 12.39 13.46 -10.97
CA ASP A 88 11.52 12.29 -11.12
C ASP A 88 10.13 12.52 -10.54
N LYS A 89 10.02 13.26 -9.44
CA LYS A 89 8.73 13.69 -8.89
C LYS A 89 7.97 14.62 -9.85
N GLU A 90 8.67 15.52 -10.53
CA GLU A 90 8.09 16.40 -11.56
C GLU A 90 7.59 15.59 -12.77
N ILE A 91 8.39 14.62 -13.24
CA ILE A 91 8.00 13.69 -14.30
C ILE A 91 6.74 12.90 -13.91
N LEU A 92 6.73 12.29 -12.73
CA LEU A 92 5.57 11.54 -12.22
C LEU A 92 4.32 12.43 -12.10
N SER A 93 4.48 13.68 -11.65
CA SER A 93 3.38 14.65 -11.59
C SER A 93 2.78 14.96 -12.96
N GLY A 94 3.56 14.88 -14.03
CA GLY A 94 3.09 15.03 -15.40
C GLY A 94 2.46 13.76 -15.98
N LEU A 95 2.97 12.58 -15.60
CA LEU A 95 2.52 11.29 -16.11
C LEU A 95 1.21 10.82 -15.46
N LEU A 96 1.09 11.00 -14.14
CA LEU A 96 -0.06 10.54 -13.37
C LEU A 96 -1.15 11.60 -13.32
N VAL A 97 -2.23 11.39 -14.05
CA VAL A 97 -3.33 12.38 -14.24
C VAL A 97 -3.85 12.96 -12.92
N GLY A 98 -3.95 12.14 -11.87
CA GLY A 98 -4.39 12.58 -10.54
C GLY A 98 -3.36 13.39 -9.75
N GLY A 99 -2.09 13.41 -10.18
CA GLY A 99 -0.96 14.07 -9.51
C GLY A 99 -0.60 15.45 -10.05
N VAL A 100 -1.21 15.85 -11.18
CA VAL A 100 -0.85 17.09 -11.89
C VAL A 100 -0.97 18.32 -10.99
N GLY A 101 0.09 19.12 -10.96
CA GLY A 101 0.11 20.43 -10.30
C GLY A 101 0.38 20.40 -8.79
N TRP A 102 0.43 19.24 -8.12
CA TRP A 102 0.63 19.19 -6.68
C TRP A 102 1.61 18.07 -6.19
N MET A 103 1.61 16.89 -6.82
CA MET A 103 2.29 15.70 -6.32
C MET A 103 3.81 15.89 -6.23
N HIS A 104 4.42 16.66 -7.14
CA HIS A 104 5.86 16.96 -7.14
C HIS A 104 6.34 17.73 -5.91
N ARG A 105 5.40 18.38 -5.16
CA ARG A 105 5.73 19.12 -3.92
C ARG A 105 5.86 18.19 -2.71
N ALA A 106 5.39 16.97 -2.79
CA ALA A 106 5.63 15.97 -1.76
C ALA A 106 7.13 15.73 -1.58
N ASP A 107 7.58 15.40 -0.38
CA ASP A 107 8.98 15.06 -0.15
C ASP A 107 9.33 13.72 -0.81
N LYS A 108 8.49 12.72 -0.59
CA LYS A 108 8.64 11.38 -1.19
C LYS A 108 7.39 11.00 -1.98
N ILE A 109 7.59 10.23 -3.06
CA ILE A 109 6.52 9.52 -3.74
C ILE A 109 6.84 8.03 -3.64
N ILE A 110 5.91 7.22 -3.17
CA ILE A 110 6.02 5.77 -3.15
C ILE A 110 5.18 5.23 -4.30
N LEU A 111 5.80 4.55 -5.25
CA LEU A 111 5.11 3.77 -6.28
C LEU A 111 4.84 2.38 -5.71
N LEU A 112 3.62 1.89 -5.85
CA LEU A 112 3.25 0.51 -5.54
C LEU A 112 3.29 -0.29 -6.84
N ILE A 113 4.31 -1.11 -6.99
CA ILE A 113 4.57 -1.93 -8.17
C ILE A 113 4.18 -3.37 -7.88
N ALA A 114 3.44 -4.00 -8.78
CA ALA A 114 3.11 -5.41 -8.69
C ALA A 114 3.93 -6.23 -9.68
N ASP A 115 4.57 -7.28 -9.17
CA ASP A 115 5.13 -8.36 -9.98
C ASP A 115 4.00 -9.36 -10.33
N MET A 116 3.60 -9.39 -11.60
CA MET A 116 2.49 -10.19 -12.07
C MET A 116 2.77 -11.69 -12.04
N ASP A 117 4.02 -12.12 -11.91
CA ASP A 117 4.37 -13.53 -11.81
C ASP A 117 4.11 -14.12 -10.42
N CYS A 118 3.92 -13.27 -9.41
CA CYS A 118 3.46 -13.68 -8.10
C CYS A 118 2.00 -14.18 -8.09
N TYR A 119 1.22 -13.94 -9.15
CA TYR A 119 -0.20 -14.28 -9.26
C TYR A 119 -0.41 -15.43 -10.26
N LYS A 120 -1.21 -16.44 -9.86
CA LYS A 120 -1.20 -17.77 -10.49
C LYS A 120 -1.95 -17.88 -11.83
N ASN A 121 -3.01 -17.10 -12.02
CA ASN A 121 -3.89 -17.26 -13.19
C ASN A 121 -4.42 -15.90 -13.67
N PRO A 122 -4.92 -15.82 -14.91
CA PRO A 122 -5.40 -14.56 -15.49
C PRO A 122 -6.50 -13.86 -14.70
N ALA A 123 -7.40 -14.61 -14.08
CA ALA A 123 -8.46 -14.02 -13.27
C ALA A 123 -7.89 -13.37 -12.01
N GLU A 124 -6.98 -14.06 -11.32
CA GLU A 124 -6.27 -13.52 -10.15
C GLU A 124 -5.44 -12.28 -10.51
N LYS A 125 -4.71 -12.32 -11.62
CA LYS A 125 -3.94 -11.20 -12.15
C LYS A 125 -4.77 -9.95 -12.43
N GLY A 126 -6.05 -10.11 -12.74
CA GLY A 126 -6.95 -9.00 -13.07
C GLY A 126 -7.37 -8.12 -11.88
N PHE A 127 -7.32 -8.62 -10.64
CA PHE A 127 -7.82 -7.89 -9.46
C PHE A 127 -6.93 -7.98 -8.22
N MET A 128 -6.26 -9.11 -7.97
CA MET A 128 -5.49 -9.32 -6.73
C MET A 128 -4.36 -8.31 -6.52
N PRO A 129 -3.58 -7.90 -7.55
CA PRO A 129 -2.55 -6.88 -7.38
C PRO A 129 -3.10 -5.57 -6.81
N TYR A 130 -4.28 -5.17 -7.25
CA TYR A 130 -4.93 -3.93 -6.78
C TYR A 130 -5.51 -4.08 -5.37
N LEU A 131 -6.00 -5.28 -4.97
CA LEU A 131 -6.43 -5.53 -3.60
C LEU A 131 -5.25 -5.53 -2.64
N ASP A 132 -4.14 -6.19 -3.00
CA ASP A 132 -2.91 -6.17 -2.22
C ASP A 132 -2.38 -4.73 -2.10
N ALA A 133 -2.30 -3.99 -3.21
CA ALA A 133 -1.90 -2.58 -3.19
C ALA A 133 -2.81 -1.71 -2.31
N GLY A 134 -4.12 -1.97 -2.30
CA GLY A 134 -5.08 -1.28 -1.44
C GLY A 134 -4.84 -1.52 0.04
N ALA A 135 -4.45 -2.74 0.43
CA ALA A 135 -4.07 -3.07 1.80
C ALA A 135 -2.78 -2.33 2.22
N LEU A 136 -1.74 -2.38 1.38
CA LEU A 136 -0.48 -1.66 1.60
C LEU A 136 -0.71 -0.16 1.74
N LEU A 137 -1.56 0.38 0.87
CA LEU A 137 -1.92 1.80 0.84
C LEU A 137 -2.61 2.23 2.13
N THR A 138 -3.57 1.42 2.63
CA THR A 138 -4.28 1.73 3.88
C THR A 138 -3.31 1.77 5.05
N SER A 139 -2.41 0.79 5.16
CA SER A 139 -1.38 0.76 6.20
C SER A 139 -0.45 1.98 6.12
N ALA A 140 -0.02 2.35 4.91
CA ALA A 140 0.80 3.54 4.68
C ALA A 140 0.10 4.83 5.10
N TYR A 141 -1.20 4.98 4.81
CA TYR A 141 -1.99 6.13 5.23
C TYR A 141 -2.07 6.27 6.75
N LEU A 142 -2.33 5.16 7.45
CA LEU A 142 -2.43 5.18 8.91
C LEU A 142 -1.06 5.47 9.56
N ALA A 143 0.01 4.89 9.02
CA ALA A 143 1.37 5.15 9.47
C ALA A 143 1.80 6.62 9.23
N ALA A 144 1.44 7.20 8.08
CA ALA A 144 1.70 8.61 7.81
C ALA A 144 0.96 9.53 8.78
N GLU A 145 -0.32 9.25 9.08
CA GLU A 145 -1.11 10.03 10.04
C GLU A 145 -0.50 9.99 11.45
N VAL A 146 -0.10 8.80 11.94
CA VAL A 146 0.56 8.64 13.24
C VAL A 146 1.90 9.38 13.28
N SER A 147 2.61 9.43 12.15
CA SER A 147 3.90 10.14 12.03
C SER A 147 3.74 11.65 11.83
N ASN A 148 2.52 12.18 11.85
CA ASN A 148 2.19 13.58 11.57
C ASN A 148 2.62 14.05 10.17
N TYR A 149 2.54 13.14 9.18
CA TYR A 149 2.76 13.45 7.78
C TYR A 149 1.45 13.45 7.01
N GLY A 150 1.36 14.34 6.03
CA GLY A 150 0.30 14.32 5.05
C GLY A 150 0.60 13.30 3.96
N CYS A 151 -0.45 12.63 3.48
CA CYS A 151 -0.32 11.79 2.29
C CYS A 151 -1.56 11.83 1.43
N CYS A 152 -1.38 11.54 0.14
CA CYS A 152 -2.47 11.40 -0.81
C CYS A 152 -2.15 10.34 -1.86
N PHE A 153 -3.10 9.42 -2.04
CA PHE A 153 -3.04 8.43 -3.11
C PHE A 153 -3.29 9.08 -4.47
N VAL A 154 -2.54 8.62 -5.44
CA VAL A 154 -2.70 8.96 -6.86
C VAL A 154 -2.93 7.66 -7.64
N ASN A 155 -4.02 7.62 -8.41
CA ASN A 155 -4.34 6.44 -9.20
C ASN A 155 -3.27 6.16 -10.29
N PRO A 156 -3.13 4.89 -10.73
CA PRO A 156 -2.08 4.48 -11.66
C PRO A 156 -2.41 4.81 -13.13
N ASN A 157 -3.23 5.81 -13.38
CA ASN A 157 -3.68 6.13 -14.72
C ASN A 157 -2.60 6.89 -15.51
N ILE A 158 -1.85 6.13 -16.30
CA ILE A 158 -0.87 6.64 -17.27
C ILE A 158 -1.45 6.41 -18.67
N ARG A 159 -1.37 7.41 -19.55
CA ARG A 159 -1.79 7.28 -20.94
C ARG A 159 -0.92 6.24 -21.66
N ASP A 160 -1.52 5.47 -22.57
CA ASP A 160 -0.84 4.36 -23.26
C ASP A 160 0.44 4.80 -23.94
N GLU A 161 0.44 5.98 -24.58
CA GLU A 161 1.61 6.56 -25.22
C GLU A 161 2.80 6.84 -24.30
N ASN A 162 2.57 6.92 -22.99
CA ASN A 162 3.60 7.22 -21.99
C ASN A 162 4.04 6.01 -21.17
N LYS A 163 3.42 4.85 -21.34
CA LYS A 163 3.70 3.65 -20.53
C LYS A 163 5.13 3.16 -20.70
N GLU A 164 5.60 3.05 -21.95
CA GLU A 164 6.96 2.61 -22.24
C GLU A 164 8.01 3.54 -21.62
N PHE A 165 7.81 4.86 -21.76
CA PHE A 165 8.68 5.84 -21.12
C PHE A 165 8.69 5.69 -19.58
N PHE A 166 7.50 5.52 -18.96
CA PHE A 166 7.39 5.31 -17.52
C PHE A 166 8.14 4.04 -17.07
N MET A 167 7.91 2.91 -17.73
CA MET A 167 8.56 1.64 -17.40
C MET A 167 10.08 1.77 -17.48
N SER A 168 10.59 2.30 -18.60
CA SER A 168 12.02 2.53 -18.80
C SER A 168 12.62 3.47 -17.76
N ARG A 169 11.95 4.59 -17.46
CA ARG A 169 12.46 5.62 -16.53
C ARG A 169 12.55 5.13 -15.10
N PHE A 170 11.58 4.34 -14.65
CA PHE A 170 11.50 3.85 -13.27
C PHE A 170 11.96 2.40 -13.10
N GLY A 171 12.55 1.82 -14.17
CA GLY A 171 13.21 0.51 -14.14
C GLY A 171 12.25 -0.67 -13.95
N LEU A 172 10.99 -0.56 -14.42
CA LEU A 172 10.02 -1.64 -14.37
C LEU A 172 10.32 -2.70 -15.44
N LYS A 173 10.08 -3.96 -15.08
CA LYS A 173 10.14 -5.11 -15.99
C LYS A 173 8.83 -5.26 -16.75
N ASP A 174 8.84 -6.04 -17.84
CA ASP A 174 7.66 -6.28 -18.69
C ASP A 174 6.50 -6.97 -17.94
N ASN A 175 6.82 -7.74 -16.90
CA ASN A 175 5.86 -8.42 -16.05
C ASN A 175 5.42 -7.60 -14.81
N GLU A 176 5.79 -6.33 -14.77
CA GLU A 176 5.45 -5.45 -13.64
C GLU A 176 4.46 -4.36 -14.04
N ILE A 177 3.56 -4.03 -13.12
CA ILE A 177 2.57 -2.98 -13.31
C ILE A 177 2.55 -1.99 -12.15
N LEU A 178 2.24 -0.74 -12.44
CA LEU A 178 1.94 0.26 -11.43
C LEU A 178 0.52 0.06 -10.91
N CYS A 179 0.36 -0.20 -9.61
CA CYS A 179 -0.93 -0.30 -8.93
C CYS A 179 -1.40 1.03 -8.30
N GLY A 180 -0.50 1.95 -8.08
CA GLY A 180 -0.79 3.27 -7.53
C GLY A 180 0.44 4.00 -7.06
N ALA A 181 0.28 5.27 -6.73
CA ALA A 181 1.34 6.08 -6.14
C ALA A 181 0.83 6.78 -4.88
N LEU A 182 1.70 6.97 -3.89
CA LEU A 182 1.42 7.69 -2.66
C LEU A 182 2.38 8.86 -2.52
N ALA A 183 1.88 10.08 -2.58
CA ALA A 183 2.65 11.29 -2.31
C ALA A 183 2.63 11.55 -0.80
N ILE A 184 3.81 11.76 -0.18
CA ILE A 184 3.97 11.92 1.26
C ILE A 184 4.89 13.09 1.56
N GLY A 185 4.54 13.87 2.58
CA GLY A 185 5.34 15.01 3.02
C GLY A 185 4.75 15.68 4.25
N LYS A 186 5.44 16.65 4.83
CA LYS A 186 4.81 17.54 5.79
C LYS A 186 3.77 18.42 5.12
N TYR A 187 2.66 18.65 5.79
CA TYR A 187 1.59 19.51 5.31
C TYR A 187 1.71 20.92 5.90
N GLU A 188 1.37 21.93 5.08
CA GLU A 188 1.36 23.32 5.52
C GLU A 188 0.17 23.59 6.47
N LEU A 189 -1.00 23.11 6.06
CA LEU A 189 -2.24 23.17 6.85
C LEU A 189 -2.91 21.79 6.78
N LYS A 190 -3.20 21.22 7.93
CA LYS A 190 -3.93 19.95 7.99
C LYS A 190 -5.40 20.19 7.61
N HIS A 191 -5.82 19.62 6.50
CA HIS A 191 -7.24 19.52 6.21
C HIS A 191 -7.88 18.54 7.19
N THR A 192 -8.97 18.94 7.82
CA THR A 192 -9.80 18.09 8.68
C THR A 192 -11.11 17.75 7.95
N ARG A 193 -11.65 16.59 8.25
CA ARG A 193 -12.99 16.21 7.78
C ARG A 193 -14.08 16.84 8.62
#